data_2510cc68455ecce1f9d85babaddf2ddb
#
_entry.id   2510cc68455ecce1f9d85babaddf2ddb
#
_cell.length_a   1.000
_cell.length_b   1.000
_cell.length_c   1.000
_cell.angle_alpha   90.00
_cell.angle_beta   90.00
_cell.angle_gamma   90.00
#
_symmetry.space_group_name_H-M   'P 1'
#
loop_
_entity.id
_entity.type
_entity.pdbx_description
1 polymer ?
#
loop_
_entity_poly.entity_id
_entity_poly.type
_entity_poly.pdbx_seq_one_letter_code
_entity_poly.pdbx_strand_id
1 'polypeptide(L)'
;MVRTEISLFLPNAPGELGKLSALLAENGINIDAITIQDASAYVKEMFKARGKSLKRIASAASYNSVSRDSADFALIRLLPADGAINKAIDLLSQGEYIFDMMPVIVLELENRPGELSKIATRLGREGININYVYGSVAPSGGRCLFIFCPDDIEHAAKIFAPKPA
;
A
#
# COMPACT_ATOMS: atom_id res chain seq x y z
N MET A 1 4.55 -11.52 9.70
CA MET A 1 3.46 -11.01 10.55
C MET A 1 2.41 -10.36 9.66
N VAL A 2 1.11 -10.53 9.95
CA VAL A 2 0.05 -9.82 9.20
C VAL A 2 -0.07 -8.39 9.75
N ARG A 3 -0.11 -7.40 8.85
CA ARG A 3 -0.36 -5.99 9.18
C ARG A 3 -1.36 -5.40 8.19
N THR A 4 -1.88 -4.24 8.50
CA THR A 4 -2.81 -3.52 7.63
C THR A 4 -2.06 -2.45 6.84
N GLU A 5 -2.12 -2.55 5.53
CA GLU A 5 -1.67 -1.55 4.57
C GLU A 5 -2.81 -0.60 4.23
N ILE A 6 -2.52 0.66 4.01
CA ILE A 6 -3.46 1.65 3.48
C ILE A 6 -3.12 1.89 2.00
N SER A 7 -4.12 1.71 1.14
CA SER A 7 -4.03 2.02 -0.30
C SER A 7 -4.91 3.21 -0.61
N LEU A 8 -4.37 4.26 -1.22
CA LEU A 8 -5.13 5.46 -1.59
C LEU A 8 -4.69 6.02 -2.95
N PHE A 9 -5.62 6.75 -3.59
CA PHE A 9 -5.33 7.47 -4.81
C PHE A 9 -5.12 8.96 -4.51
N LEU A 10 -4.04 9.52 -5.05
CA LEU A 10 -3.78 10.95 -5.07
C LEU A 10 -3.75 11.46 -6.50
N PRO A 11 -3.97 12.78 -6.72
CA PRO A 11 -3.62 13.41 -7.98
C PRO A 11 -2.15 13.12 -8.30
N ASN A 12 -1.85 12.68 -9.53
CA ASN A 12 -0.47 12.46 -9.96
C ASN A 12 0.16 13.80 -10.37
N ALA A 13 0.47 14.61 -9.37
CA ALA A 13 0.98 15.98 -9.54
C ALA A 13 2.12 16.27 -8.56
N PRO A 14 3.05 17.16 -8.92
CA PRO A 14 4.10 17.57 -8.03
C PRO A 14 3.57 18.09 -6.69
N GLY A 15 4.17 17.59 -5.59
CA GLY A 15 3.84 18.02 -4.23
C GLY A 15 2.75 17.21 -3.52
N GLU A 16 1.94 16.41 -4.20
CA GLU A 16 0.84 15.65 -3.57
C GLU A 16 1.34 14.62 -2.56
N LEU A 17 2.37 13.86 -2.90
CA LEU A 17 3.03 12.97 -1.94
C LEU A 17 3.62 13.74 -0.75
N GLY A 18 4.19 14.92 -1.01
CA GLY A 18 4.74 15.79 0.04
C GLY A 18 3.66 16.24 1.03
N LYS A 19 2.48 16.64 0.55
CA LYS A 19 1.34 17.02 1.40
C LYS A 19 0.88 15.86 2.28
N LEU A 20 0.71 14.67 1.70
CA LEU A 20 0.34 13.48 2.45
C LEU A 20 1.39 13.14 3.53
N SER A 21 2.67 13.16 3.15
CA SER A 21 3.76 12.85 4.08
C SER A 21 3.87 13.88 5.20
N ALA A 22 3.67 15.17 4.91
CA ALA A 22 3.64 16.24 5.92
C ALA A 22 2.47 16.04 6.89
N LEU A 23 1.27 15.76 6.38
CA LEU A 23 0.10 15.49 7.19
C LEU A 23 0.34 14.34 8.19
N LEU A 24 0.93 13.24 7.74
CA LEU A 24 1.26 12.10 8.61
C LEU A 24 2.33 12.48 9.65
N ALA A 25 3.39 13.17 9.21
CA ALA A 25 4.50 13.58 10.07
C ALA A 25 4.08 14.57 11.18
N GLU A 26 3.28 15.59 10.86
CA GLU A 26 2.73 16.57 11.80
C GLU A 26 1.86 15.90 12.86
N ASN A 27 1.28 14.76 12.54
CA ASN A 27 0.51 13.95 13.47
C ASN A 27 1.33 12.82 14.14
N GLY A 28 2.66 12.82 13.98
CA GLY A 28 3.55 11.85 14.62
C GLY A 28 3.36 10.42 14.09
N ILE A 29 2.89 10.24 12.86
CA ILE A 29 2.73 8.95 12.20
C ILE A 29 3.95 8.67 11.34
N ASN A 30 4.75 7.69 11.73
CA ASN A 30 5.87 7.22 10.90
C ASN A 30 5.37 6.24 9.83
N ILE A 31 6.08 6.20 8.71
CA ILE A 31 5.82 5.30 7.58
C ILE A 31 6.96 4.27 7.55
N ASP A 32 6.64 3.00 7.79
CA ASP A 32 7.62 1.90 7.74
C ASP A 32 7.97 1.53 6.30
N ALA A 33 7.00 1.59 5.40
CA ALA A 33 7.21 1.35 3.98
C ALA A 33 6.16 2.07 3.14
N ILE A 34 6.55 2.47 1.95
CA ILE A 34 5.66 3.15 0.99
C ILE A 34 6.05 2.79 -0.44
N THR A 35 5.06 2.70 -1.30
CA THR A 35 5.25 2.68 -2.75
C THR A 35 4.27 3.62 -3.41
N ILE A 36 4.70 4.23 -4.52
CA ILE A 36 3.88 5.09 -5.35
C ILE A 36 4.05 4.67 -6.80
N GLN A 37 2.96 4.59 -7.53
CA GLN A 37 2.97 4.27 -8.96
C GLN A 37 1.94 5.11 -9.70
N ASP A 38 2.24 5.45 -10.95
CA ASP A 38 1.25 6.03 -11.84
C ASP A 38 0.12 5.02 -12.10
N ALA A 39 -1.08 5.41 -11.76
CA ALA A 39 -2.27 4.60 -11.92
C ALA A 39 -3.26 5.20 -12.94
N SER A 40 -2.87 6.24 -13.66
CA SER A 40 -3.72 7.00 -14.57
C SER A 40 -4.38 6.10 -15.61
N ALA A 41 -3.63 5.19 -16.23
CA ALA A 41 -4.15 4.24 -17.20
C ALA A 41 -5.18 3.28 -16.57
N TYR A 42 -4.88 2.74 -15.40
CA TYR A 42 -5.76 1.84 -14.66
C TYR A 42 -7.06 2.52 -14.27
N VAL A 43 -6.98 3.73 -13.72
CA VAL A 43 -8.16 4.51 -13.34
C VAL A 43 -9.02 4.86 -14.55
N LYS A 44 -8.40 5.27 -15.67
CA LYS A 44 -9.11 5.55 -16.93
C LYS A 44 -9.87 4.31 -17.44
N GLU A 45 -9.27 3.13 -17.38
CA GLU A 45 -9.95 1.88 -17.78
C GLU A 45 -11.09 1.51 -16.81
N MET A 46 -10.90 1.69 -15.50
CA MET A 46 -11.99 1.52 -14.54
C MET A 46 -13.17 2.47 -14.79
N PHE A 47 -12.90 3.73 -15.12
CA PHE A 47 -13.94 4.70 -15.49
C PHE A 47 -14.69 4.28 -16.74
N LYS A 48 -14.01 3.77 -17.76
CA LYS A 48 -14.64 3.25 -18.98
C LYS A 48 -15.53 2.03 -18.70
N ALA A 49 -15.03 1.08 -17.89
CA ALA A 49 -15.72 -0.18 -17.63
C ALA A 49 -16.97 -0.02 -16.75
N ARG A 50 -16.97 0.92 -15.80
CA ARG A 50 -18.04 1.10 -14.80
C ARG A 50 -19.00 2.24 -15.09
N GLY A 51 -18.82 3.02 -16.14
CA GLY A 51 -19.67 4.15 -16.49
C GLY A 51 -19.81 5.16 -15.33
N LYS A 52 -20.97 5.80 -15.22
CA LYS A 52 -21.25 6.88 -14.26
C LYS A 52 -21.27 6.44 -12.77
N SER A 53 -21.10 5.17 -12.46
CA SER A 53 -21.19 4.61 -11.10
C SER A 53 -20.03 5.02 -10.18
N LEU A 54 -18.95 5.58 -10.72
CA LEU A 54 -17.79 6.06 -9.95
C LEU A 54 -17.97 7.44 -9.30
N LYS A 55 -19.15 8.05 -9.37
CA LYS A 55 -19.46 9.29 -8.65
C LYS A 55 -19.21 9.22 -7.13
N ARG A 56 -19.15 8.02 -6.55
CA ARG A 56 -18.90 7.83 -5.11
C ARG A 56 -17.42 7.86 -4.71
N ILE A 57 -16.52 7.55 -5.64
CA ILE A 57 -15.07 7.59 -5.35
C ILE A 57 -14.52 9.01 -5.51
N ALA A 58 -15.22 9.87 -6.23
CA ALA A 58 -14.77 11.21 -6.58
C ALA A 58 -15.39 12.34 -5.72
N SER A 59 -16.01 12.05 -4.60
CA SER A 59 -16.68 13.08 -3.77
C SER A 59 -15.79 13.69 -2.69
N ALA A 60 -14.51 13.35 -2.61
CA ALA A 60 -13.58 13.99 -1.69
C ALA A 60 -13.26 15.42 -2.13
N ALA A 61 -13.17 16.32 -1.18
CA ALA A 61 -13.13 17.78 -1.35
C ALA A 61 -11.99 18.35 -2.23
N SER A 62 -11.01 17.56 -2.61
CA SER A 62 -9.94 17.99 -3.53
C SER A 62 -10.34 18.03 -5.01
N TYR A 63 -11.57 17.65 -5.36
CA TYR A 63 -11.98 17.41 -6.75
C TYR A 63 -12.54 18.65 -7.49
N ASN A 64 -12.62 19.78 -6.83
CA ASN A 64 -13.23 20.97 -7.46
C ASN A 64 -12.36 21.67 -8.51
N SER A 65 -11.14 21.20 -8.78
CA SER A 65 -10.21 21.87 -9.71
C SER A 65 -9.66 21.02 -10.85
N VAL A 66 -9.97 19.73 -10.92
CA VAL A 66 -9.44 18.87 -11.99
C VAL A 66 -10.55 18.52 -12.97
N SER A 67 -10.41 18.97 -14.23
CA SER A 67 -11.34 18.61 -15.31
C SER A 67 -11.38 17.08 -15.47
N ARG A 68 -12.58 16.52 -15.53
CA ARG A 68 -12.86 15.06 -15.55
C ARG A 68 -12.16 14.27 -16.65
N ASP A 69 -11.65 14.94 -17.67
CA ASP A 69 -11.07 14.31 -18.87
C ASP A 69 -9.55 14.15 -18.82
N SER A 70 -8.86 14.68 -17.81
CA SER A 70 -7.40 14.67 -17.73
C SER A 70 -6.83 14.31 -16.36
N ALA A 71 -7.63 13.75 -15.45
CA ALA A 71 -7.14 13.42 -14.13
C ALA A 71 -6.16 12.24 -14.18
N ASP A 72 -4.88 12.53 -13.99
CA ASP A 72 -3.87 11.54 -13.75
C ASP A 72 -3.82 11.22 -12.26
N PHE A 73 -3.72 9.93 -11.94
CA PHE A 73 -3.74 9.44 -10.56
C PHE A 73 -2.47 8.65 -10.25
N ALA A 74 -1.99 8.83 -9.03
CA ALA A 74 -1.01 7.95 -8.42
C ALA A 74 -1.71 7.04 -7.42
N LEU A 75 -1.39 5.74 -7.46
CA LEU A 75 -1.75 4.79 -6.41
C LEU A 75 -0.62 4.76 -5.40
N ILE A 76 -0.95 5.05 -4.16
CA ILE A 76 -0.03 4.97 -3.04
C ILE A 76 -0.44 3.80 -2.17
N ARG A 77 0.54 2.99 -1.78
CA ARG A 77 0.38 2.01 -0.71
C ARG A 77 1.36 2.38 0.38
N LEU A 78 0.87 2.51 1.59
CA LEU A 78 1.70 2.83 2.73
C LEU A 78 1.42 1.90 3.91
N LEU A 79 2.48 1.55 4.61
CA LEU A 79 2.43 0.80 5.84
C LEU A 79 2.80 1.77 6.98
N PRO A 80 1.84 2.24 7.78
CA PRO A 80 2.16 3.06 8.96
C PRO A 80 2.95 2.23 9.96
N ALA A 81 3.74 2.88 10.81
CA ALA A 81 4.45 2.22 11.90
C ALA A 81 3.49 1.39 12.77
N ASP A 82 4.05 0.36 13.40
CA ASP A 82 3.26 -0.54 14.25
C ASP A 82 2.52 0.23 15.35
N GLY A 83 1.23 -0.07 15.52
CA GLY A 83 0.34 0.66 16.45
C GLY A 83 -0.20 2.00 15.94
N ALA A 84 0.27 2.54 14.81
CA ALA A 84 -0.20 3.83 14.28
C ALA A 84 -1.38 3.73 13.30
N ILE A 85 -1.82 2.52 12.95
CA ILE A 85 -2.84 2.30 11.91
C ILE A 85 -4.17 3.02 12.21
N ASN A 86 -4.70 2.93 13.41
CA ASN A 86 -5.98 3.57 13.75
C ASN A 86 -5.88 5.09 13.64
N LYS A 87 -4.79 5.66 14.15
CA LYS A 87 -4.54 7.11 14.05
C LYS A 87 -4.42 7.56 12.59
N ALA A 88 -3.77 6.76 11.73
CA ALA A 88 -3.67 7.05 10.31
C ALA A 88 -5.03 7.01 9.62
N ILE A 89 -5.88 6.00 9.94
CA ILE A 89 -7.24 5.88 9.43
C ILE A 89 -8.09 7.09 9.81
N ASP A 90 -8.08 7.47 11.09
CA ASP A 90 -8.83 8.62 11.59
C ASP A 90 -8.40 9.92 10.90
N LEU A 91 -7.09 10.13 10.76
CA LEU A 91 -6.51 11.30 10.13
C LEU A 91 -6.88 11.40 8.63
N LEU A 92 -6.77 10.31 7.91
CA LEU A 92 -7.10 10.25 6.49
C LEU A 92 -8.61 10.43 6.27
N SER A 93 -9.43 9.87 7.16
CA SER A 93 -10.89 10.05 7.13
C SER A 93 -11.30 11.50 7.38
N GLN A 94 -10.67 12.18 8.35
CA GLN A 94 -10.89 13.60 8.64
C GLN A 94 -10.45 14.49 7.47
N GLY A 95 -9.38 14.10 6.78
CA GLY A 95 -8.89 14.78 5.58
C GLY A 95 -9.67 14.44 4.32
N GLU A 96 -10.77 13.68 4.42
CA GLU A 96 -11.62 13.25 3.31
C GLU A 96 -10.87 12.46 2.22
N TYR A 97 -9.75 11.80 2.57
CA TYR A 97 -9.05 10.89 1.66
C TYR A 97 -9.90 9.66 1.39
N ILE A 98 -9.87 9.18 0.14
CA ILE A 98 -10.47 7.90 -0.22
C ILE A 98 -9.37 6.85 -0.18
N PHE A 99 -9.53 5.86 0.68
CA PHE A 99 -8.56 4.80 0.86
C PHE A 99 -9.23 3.46 1.14
N ASP A 100 -8.49 2.40 0.87
CA ASP A 100 -8.82 1.03 1.24
C ASP A 100 -7.78 0.49 2.22
N MET A 101 -8.18 -0.48 3.01
CA MET A 101 -7.32 -1.21 3.93
C MET A 101 -7.14 -2.64 3.45
N MET A 102 -5.89 -3.06 3.32
CA MET A 102 -5.53 -4.39 2.83
C MET A 102 -4.68 -5.12 3.85
N PRO A 103 -5.02 -6.36 4.22
CA PRO A 103 -4.13 -7.19 5.00
C PRO A 103 -2.95 -7.64 4.14
N VAL A 104 -1.75 -7.49 4.67
CA VAL A 104 -0.49 -7.85 4.00
C VAL A 104 0.42 -8.66 4.93
N ILE A 105 1.28 -9.48 4.34
CA ILE A 105 2.36 -10.16 5.06
C ILE A 105 3.57 -9.25 5.10
N VAL A 106 4.06 -8.95 6.30
CA VAL A 106 5.26 -8.16 6.51
C VAL A 106 6.35 -9.06 7.06
N LEU A 107 7.47 -9.13 6.37
CA LEU A 107 8.63 -9.96 6.73
C LEU A 107 9.90 -9.10 6.77
N GLU A 108 10.71 -9.32 7.79
CA GLU A 108 12.08 -8.82 7.83
C GLU A 108 13.01 -9.87 7.24
N LEU A 109 13.67 -9.52 6.15
CA LEU A 109 14.63 -10.38 5.46
C LEU A 109 16.04 -9.79 5.56
N GLU A 110 17.05 -10.62 5.55
CA GLU A 110 18.43 -10.15 5.43
C GLU A 110 18.67 -9.59 4.02
N ASN A 111 19.43 -8.48 3.94
CA ASN A 111 19.78 -7.92 2.64
C ASN A 111 20.92 -8.71 2.00
N ARG A 112 20.59 -9.86 1.46
CA ARG A 112 21.49 -10.71 0.68
C ARG A 112 20.78 -11.41 -0.47
N PRO A 113 21.51 -11.78 -1.53
CA PRO A 113 20.94 -12.47 -2.68
C PRO A 113 20.19 -13.75 -2.27
N GLY A 114 19.02 -13.95 -2.88
CA GLY A 114 18.20 -15.16 -2.71
C GLY A 114 17.15 -15.09 -1.62
N GLU A 115 17.16 -14.15 -0.68
CA GLU A 115 16.15 -14.09 0.40
C GLU A 115 14.74 -13.90 -0.14
N LEU A 116 14.53 -12.97 -1.05
CA LEU A 116 13.24 -12.79 -1.71
C LEU A 116 12.80 -14.05 -2.48
N SER A 117 13.75 -14.69 -3.17
CA SER A 117 13.47 -15.92 -3.93
C SER A 117 12.98 -17.06 -3.03
N LYS A 118 13.53 -17.21 -1.83
CA LYS A 118 13.08 -18.23 -0.87
C LYS A 118 11.60 -18.04 -0.50
N ILE A 119 11.22 -16.79 -0.22
CA ILE A 119 9.84 -16.46 0.17
C ILE A 119 8.89 -16.68 -1.01
N ALA A 120 9.20 -16.14 -2.19
CA ALA A 120 8.38 -16.29 -3.38
C ALA A 120 8.22 -17.77 -3.78
N THR A 121 9.31 -18.56 -3.74
CA THR A 121 9.25 -19.99 -4.02
C THR A 121 8.40 -20.74 -3.00
N ARG A 122 8.47 -20.38 -1.73
CA ARG A 122 7.67 -21.01 -0.66
C ARG A 122 6.18 -20.76 -0.89
N LEU A 123 5.78 -19.51 -1.15
CA LEU A 123 4.38 -19.18 -1.48
C LEU A 123 3.91 -19.91 -2.74
N GLY A 124 4.72 -19.90 -3.81
CA GLY A 124 4.37 -20.61 -5.05
C GLY A 124 4.19 -22.12 -4.90
N ARG A 125 4.95 -22.80 -4.04
CA ARG A 125 4.79 -24.23 -3.74
C ARG A 125 3.46 -24.54 -3.04
N GLU A 126 2.95 -23.59 -2.28
CA GLU A 126 1.65 -23.68 -1.60
C GLU A 126 0.50 -23.17 -2.49
N GLY A 127 0.77 -22.85 -3.76
CA GLY A 127 -0.22 -22.38 -4.72
C GLY A 127 -0.69 -20.93 -4.48
N ILE A 128 0.04 -20.16 -3.67
CA ILE A 128 -0.31 -18.79 -3.33
C ILE A 128 0.36 -17.82 -4.31
N ASN A 129 -0.44 -17.00 -4.99
CA ASN A 129 0.05 -15.95 -5.86
C ASN A 129 0.41 -14.67 -5.07
N ILE A 130 1.42 -13.94 -5.55
CA ILE A 130 1.80 -12.63 -5.02
C ILE A 130 1.25 -11.56 -5.97
N ASN A 131 0.24 -10.81 -5.53
CA ASN A 131 -0.35 -9.73 -6.31
C ASN A 131 0.62 -8.56 -6.49
N TYR A 132 1.35 -8.22 -5.43
CA TYR A 132 2.46 -7.27 -5.45
C TYR A 132 3.38 -7.47 -4.25
N VAL A 133 4.59 -6.95 -4.38
CA VAL A 133 5.60 -6.91 -3.31
C VAL A 133 6.39 -5.61 -3.41
N TYR A 134 6.71 -5.03 -2.27
CA TYR A 134 7.64 -3.91 -2.17
C TYR A 134 8.38 -3.95 -0.83
N GLY A 135 9.42 -3.14 -0.69
CA GLY A 135 10.18 -3.17 0.55
C GLY A 135 11.09 -1.96 0.74
N SER A 136 11.60 -1.82 1.96
CA SER A 136 12.66 -0.90 2.31
C SER A 136 14.00 -1.62 2.22
N VAL A 137 15.04 -0.91 1.79
CA VAL A 137 16.40 -1.47 1.65
C VAL A 137 17.28 -0.96 2.78
N ALA A 138 17.90 -1.90 3.51
CA ALA A 138 18.95 -1.59 4.47
C ALA A 138 20.34 -1.73 3.80
N PRO A 139 21.41 -1.23 4.42
CA PRO A 139 22.78 -1.55 4.00
C PRO A 139 23.02 -3.06 3.91
N SER A 140 24.00 -3.48 3.11
CA SER A 140 24.38 -4.90 3.00
C SER A 140 24.63 -5.52 4.37
N GLY A 141 24.00 -6.68 4.62
CA GLY A 141 24.01 -7.34 5.94
C GLY A 141 23.01 -6.80 6.95
N GLY A 142 22.26 -5.72 6.62
CA GLY A 142 21.13 -5.25 7.41
C GLY A 142 19.84 -6.03 7.12
N ARG A 143 18.78 -5.70 7.84
CA ARG A 143 17.44 -6.29 7.64
C ARG A 143 16.58 -5.36 6.80
N CYS A 144 15.94 -5.91 5.79
CA CYS A 144 14.99 -5.21 4.93
C CYS A 144 13.58 -5.61 5.31
N LEU A 145 12.69 -4.63 5.32
CA LEU A 145 11.27 -4.88 5.48
C LEU A 145 10.65 -5.15 4.11
N PHE A 146 10.04 -6.32 3.92
CA PHE A 146 9.30 -6.66 2.71
C PHE A 146 7.82 -6.82 3.01
N ILE A 147 6.99 -6.21 2.17
CA ILE A 147 5.54 -6.25 2.24
C ILE A 147 5.03 -7.07 1.05
N PHE A 148 4.32 -8.15 1.33
CA PHE A 148 3.72 -9.03 0.34
C PHE A 148 2.20 -8.96 0.44
N CYS A 149 1.53 -8.78 -0.68
CA CYS A 149 0.09 -8.94 -0.80
C CYS A 149 -0.20 -10.27 -1.52
N PRO A 150 -0.43 -11.37 -0.79
CA PRO A 150 -0.84 -12.63 -1.39
C PRO A 150 -2.31 -12.60 -1.75
N ASP A 151 -2.74 -13.47 -2.65
CA ASP A 151 -4.16 -13.69 -2.97
C ASP A 151 -4.91 -14.46 -1.87
N ASP A 152 -4.20 -15.32 -1.10
CA ASP A 152 -4.71 -16.00 0.09
C ASP A 152 -3.91 -15.59 1.33
N ILE A 153 -4.39 -14.53 2.00
CA ILE A 153 -3.73 -13.98 3.19
C ILE A 153 -3.76 -14.93 4.39
N GLU A 154 -4.84 -15.71 4.54
CA GLU A 154 -5.00 -16.61 5.68
C GLU A 154 -4.03 -17.78 5.58
N HIS A 155 -3.92 -18.36 4.40
CA HIS A 155 -2.96 -19.45 4.16
C HIS A 155 -1.53 -18.93 4.25
N ALA A 156 -1.21 -17.80 3.64
CA ALA A 156 0.10 -17.18 3.74
C ALA A 156 0.50 -16.88 5.20
N ALA A 157 -0.43 -16.38 6.01
CA ALA A 157 -0.17 -16.11 7.42
C ALA A 157 0.21 -17.37 8.20
N LYS A 158 -0.45 -18.50 7.94
CA LYS A 158 -0.12 -19.81 8.57
C LYS A 158 1.29 -20.28 8.20
N ILE A 159 1.71 -20.06 6.93
CA ILE A 159 3.04 -20.44 6.46
C ILE A 159 4.15 -19.71 7.26
N PHE A 160 3.95 -18.40 7.54
CA PHE A 160 4.92 -17.56 8.21
C PHE A 160 4.67 -17.39 9.72
N ALA A 161 3.66 -18.07 10.28
CA ALA A 161 3.47 -18.08 11.72
C ALA A 161 4.70 -18.67 12.44
N PRO A 162 5.08 -18.14 13.61
CA PRO A 162 6.10 -18.77 14.42
C PRO A 162 5.68 -20.23 14.71
N LYS A 163 6.60 -21.18 14.54
CA LYS A 163 6.30 -22.54 14.98
C LYS A 163 6.08 -22.52 16.48
N PRO A 164 5.01 -23.17 16.97
CA PRO A 164 4.86 -23.36 18.41
C PRO A 164 6.12 -24.06 18.95
N ALA A 165 6.62 -23.52 20.06
CA ALA A 165 7.79 -24.06 20.75
C ALA A 165 7.50 -25.46 21.28
#